data_6daa5c1949dfb41ce936f2d6e0c34298
#
_entry.id   6daa5c1949dfb41ce936f2d6e0c34298
#
_cell.length_a   1.000
_cell.length_b   1.000
_cell.length_c   1.000
_cell.angle_alpha   90.00
_cell.angle_beta   90.00
_cell.angle_gamma   90.00
#
_symmetry.space_group_name_H-M   'P 1'
#
loop_
_entity.id
_entity.type
_entity.pdbx_description
1 polymer ?
#
loop_
_entity_poly.entity_id
_entity_poly.type
_entity_poly.pdbx_seq_one_letter_code
_entity_poly.pdbx_strand_id
1 'polypeptide(L)'
;MPDLPPAPVRTVFAPSPIGRPSLGLVRMAVYNWALARHHGGTFVLRVEDTDEARVRPEFYEPLLDVLRWLGLDWDEGPGTGGAHGPYLQTERRELHLDVARRLLAAGELYESFSTPEEVAERRTRAGQDPRLGYDNADRHTSEREKAAHRAAGRRPSLRLRLPDGETVFDDLARGEIVFKAGSAADPVLVRANGRPTFALAGPVDDALMGITHNIRGDAMLPLVPRQLAAYRALERIGVARAVPRLAHVPMVLASNAKILNSQQDPAADALGYRDAGVQARTMVNYLAALGWSHPTRGGVFTPAELVAGFDVRRVRTRPGRLDVKRLTDLDTTHLRELTAGEFTEALVPHLAPLDGDRLALLTRAAPALRRRAKSLPEAARAAAALFDDEPAATQEPDFGALQAARDALTALSPWTGETLSALLKGGLAKASVTAVRTAVTGPAHGHLLLDFLVLLGPERGLRRIDGVLARSTAQWHRDRVA
;
A
#
# COMPACT_ATOMS: atom_id res chain seq x y z
N MET A 1 -8.11 34.81 24.86
CA MET A 1 -9.20 34.08 24.21
C MET A 1 -9.32 32.75 24.89
N PRO A 2 -10.50 32.27 25.28
CA PRO A 2 -10.60 30.94 25.88
C PRO A 2 -10.10 29.93 24.86
N ASP A 3 -9.28 28.99 25.34
CA ASP A 3 -8.73 27.90 24.52
C ASP A 3 -9.89 27.16 23.84
N LEU A 4 -10.02 27.33 22.53
CA LEU A 4 -10.88 26.47 21.74
C LEU A 4 -10.38 25.04 21.92
N PRO A 5 -11.27 24.07 22.12
CA PRO A 5 -10.84 22.68 22.17
C PRO A 5 -10.02 22.37 20.92
N PRO A 6 -8.94 21.58 21.04
CA PRO A 6 -8.11 21.25 19.88
C PRO A 6 -9.00 20.68 18.76
N ALA A 7 -8.83 21.22 17.57
CA ALA A 7 -9.60 20.77 16.43
C ALA A 7 -9.46 19.24 16.28
N PRO A 8 -10.52 18.52 15.93
CA PRO A 8 -10.43 17.08 15.71
C PRO A 8 -9.34 16.76 14.67
N VAL A 9 -8.62 15.68 14.90
CA VAL A 9 -7.54 15.26 13.99
C VAL A 9 -8.12 15.01 12.60
N ARG A 10 -7.57 15.70 11.59
CA ARG A 10 -7.88 15.48 10.18
C ARG A 10 -6.58 15.24 9.44
N THR A 11 -6.41 14.02 8.93
CA THR A 11 -5.24 13.64 8.14
C THR A 11 -5.57 13.61 6.67
N VAL A 12 -4.55 13.70 5.82
CA VAL A 12 -4.71 13.60 4.37
C VAL A 12 -3.73 12.59 3.79
N PHE A 13 -4.22 11.75 2.90
CA PHE A 13 -3.40 11.03 1.94
C PHE A 13 -3.63 11.66 0.56
N ALA A 14 -2.55 12.20 -0.01
CA ALA A 14 -2.63 13.04 -1.21
C ALA A 14 -1.71 12.49 -2.33
N PRO A 15 -2.06 11.33 -2.91
CA PRO A 15 -1.26 10.70 -3.95
C PRO A 15 -1.47 11.32 -5.32
N SER A 16 -0.43 11.27 -6.17
CA SER A 16 -0.53 11.56 -7.60
C SER A 16 -0.62 10.26 -8.41
N PRO A 17 -1.57 10.12 -9.36
CA PRO A 17 -1.70 8.92 -10.20
C PRO A 17 -0.68 8.94 -11.34
N ILE A 18 0.60 8.76 -11.02
CA ILE A 18 1.73 8.79 -11.97
C ILE A 18 2.37 7.41 -12.20
N GLY A 19 1.85 6.37 -11.57
CA GLY A 19 2.32 4.99 -11.65
C GLY A 19 1.50 4.08 -10.74
N ARG A 20 1.78 2.77 -10.80
CA ARG A 20 1.15 1.81 -9.89
C ARG A 20 1.49 2.12 -8.43
N PRO A 21 0.55 1.87 -7.47
CA PRO A 21 0.74 2.24 -6.08
C PRO A 21 1.92 1.47 -5.45
N SER A 22 3.00 2.18 -5.14
CA SER A 22 4.18 1.58 -4.54
C SER A 22 3.97 1.31 -3.04
N LEU A 23 4.68 0.31 -2.51
CA LEU A 23 4.70 0.01 -1.06
C LEU A 23 5.05 1.24 -0.22
N GLY A 24 5.97 2.10 -0.71
CA GLY A 24 6.34 3.35 -0.04
C GLY A 24 5.18 4.35 0.03
N LEU A 25 4.45 4.51 -1.06
CA LEU A 25 3.26 5.37 -1.15
C LEU A 25 2.14 4.84 -0.24
N VAL A 26 1.84 3.55 -0.35
CA VAL A 26 0.76 2.92 0.44
C VAL A 26 1.05 2.96 1.94
N ARG A 27 2.33 2.87 2.36
CA ARG A 27 2.71 3.07 3.77
C ARG A 27 2.30 4.45 4.30
N MET A 28 2.36 5.50 3.47
CA MET A 28 1.88 6.83 3.88
C MET A 28 0.37 6.82 4.13
N ALA A 29 -0.39 6.11 3.30
CA ALA A 29 -1.83 5.92 3.53
C ALA A 29 -2.07 5.20 4.87
N VAL A 30 -1.36 4.09 5.13
CA VAL A 30 -1.47 3.33 6.40
C VAL A 30 -1.22 4.22 7.61
N TYR A 31 -0.18 5.06 7.58
CA TYR A 31 0.15 5.93 8.73
C TYR A 31 -0.86 7.06 8.93
N ASN A 32 -1.29 7.74 7.86
CA ASN A 32 -2.31 8.78 7.94
C ASN A 32 -3.66 8.21 8.42
N TRP A 33 -4.07 7.07 7.88
CA TRP A 33 -5.26 6.34 8.29
C TRP A 33 -5.18 5.93 9.78
N ALA A 34 -4.07 5.31 10.18
CA ALA A 34 -3.88 4.88 11.57
C ALA A 34 -3.91 6.06 12.55
N LEU A 35 -3.29 7.21 12.19
CA LEU A 35 -3.33 8.42 13.02
C LEU A 35 -4.75 8.97 13.13
N ALA A 36 -5.50 9.06 12.03
CA ALA A 36 -6.89 9.51 12.05
C ALA A 36 -7.74 8.59 12.93
N ARG A 37 -7.70 7.29 12.70
CA ARG A 37 -8.49 6.31 13.46
C ARG A 37 -8.11 6.24 14.93
N HIS A 38 -6.82 6.38 15.28
CA HIS A 38 -6.33 6.44 16.68
C HIS A 38 -6.99 7.57 17.47
N HIS A 39 -7.20 8.71 16.82
CA HIS A 39 -7.80 9.89 17.47
C HIS A 39 -9.31 10.03 17.23
N GLY A 40 -9.98 9.05 16.64
CA GLY A 40 -11.38 9.17 16.23
C GLY A 40 -11.62 10.32 15.25
N GLY A 41 -10.62 10.65 14.46
CA GLY A 41 -10.60 11.77 13.52
C GLY A 41 -11.00 11.38 12.11
N THR A 42 -10.74 12.26 11.15
CA THR A 42 -11.11 12.13 9.74
C THR A 42 -9.89 11.79 8.89
N PHE A 43 -10.01 10.81 8.02
CA PHE A 43 -9.03 10.47 6.99
C PHE A 43 -9.54 10.92 5.62
N VAL A 44 -8.85 11.88 5.02
CA VAL A 44 -9.20 12.49 3.72
C VAL A 44 -8.33 11.88 2.63
N LEU A 45 -8.94 11.46 1.53
CA LEU A 45 -8.26 11.10 0.29
C LEU A 45 -8.39 12.24 -0.72
N ARG A 46 -7.27 12.84 -1.14
CA ARG A 46 -7.20 13.86 -2.18
C ARG A 46 -6.26 13.41 -3.29
N VAL A 47 -6.71 13.46 -4.53
CA VAL A 47 -5.88 13.08 -5.68
C VAL A 47 -5.19 14.30 -6.24
N GLU A 48 -3.85 14.27 -6.28
CA GLU A 48 -3.02 15.36 -6.79
C GLU A 48 -2.64 15.10 -8.26
N ASP A 49 -3.50 15.56 -9.16
CA ASP A 49 -3.45 15.34 -10.61
C ASP A 49 -3.08 16.61 -11.41
N THR A 50 -2.50 17.62 -10.77
CA THR A 50 -2.16 18.91 -11.41
C THR A 50 -0.95 18.84 -12.37
N ASP A 51 -0.13 17.80 -12.32
CA ASP A 51 0.99 17.57 -13.24
C ASP A 51 0.55 16.73 -14.44
N GLU A 52 -0.17 17.37 -15.37
CA GLU A 52 -0.73 16.72 -16.57
C GLU A 52 0.31 15.98 -17.42
N ALA A 53 1.59 16.36 -17.36
CA ALA A 53 2.66 15.69 -18.10
C ALA A 53 2.96 14.30 -17.55
N ARG A 54 2.76 14.08 -16.25
CA ARG A 54 3.09 12.85 -15.53
C ARG A 54 1.89 12.02 -15.14
N VAL A 55 0.74 12.64 -14.93
CA VAL A 55 -0.52 11.97 -14.58
C VAL A 55 -0.97 11.04 -15.71
N ARG A 56 -1.43 9.85 -15.33
CA ARG A 56 -1.97 8.83 -16.23
C ARG A 56 -3.30 8.33 -15.66
N PRO A 57 -4.41 8.49 -16.40
CA PRO A 57 -5.74 8.08 -15.93
C PRO A 57 -5.83 6.59 -15.54
N GLU A 58 -5.07 5.73 -16.20
CA GLU A 58 -5.01 4.29 -15.92
C GLU A 58 -4.48 3.94 -14.52
N PHE A 59 -3.82 4.87 -13.82
CA PHE A 59 -3.33 4.65 -12.46
C PHE A 59 -4.28 5.17 -11.37
N TYR A 60 -5.41 5.78 -11.76
CA TYR A 60 -6.38 6.27 -10.79
C TYR A 60 -7.11 5.14 -10.06
N GLU A 61 -7.75 4.22 -10.80
CA GLU A 61 -8.44 3.09 -10.17
C GLU A 61 -7.52 2.16 -9.38
N PRO A 62 -6.32 1.77 -9.85
CA PRO A 62 -5.36 1.02 -9.04
C PRO A 62 -5.02 1.66 -7.69
N LEU A 63 -5.01 3.00 -7.65
CA LEU A 63 -4.78 3.75 -6.41
C LEU A 63 -5.93 3.59 -5.41
N LEU A 64 -7.19 3.65 -5.88
CA LEU A 64 -8.36 3.41 -5.04
C LEU A 64 -8.47 1.94 -4.62
N ASP A 65 -8.17 1.02 -5.53
CA ASP A 65 -8.24 -0.41 -5.31
C ASP A 65 -7.29 -0.89 -4.21
N VAL A 66 -6.07 -0.35 -4.17
CA VAL A 66 -5.14 -0.73 -3.10
C VAL A 66 -5.64 -0.31 -1.72
N LEU A 67 -6.27 0.86 -1.60
CA LEU A 67 -6.84 1.32 -0.34
C LEU A 67 -8.04 0.46 0.08
N ARG A 68 -8.95 0.17 -0.86
CA ARG A 68 -10.09 -0.73 -0.62
C ARG A 68 -9.65 -2.12 -0.20
N TRP A 69 -8.68 -2.70 -0.92
CA TRP A 69 -8.11 -4.01 -0.57
C TRP A 69 -7.57 -4.04 0.85
N LEU A 70 -6.85 -2.99 1.28
CA LEU A 70 -6.24 -2.91 2.61
C LEU A 70 -7.22 -2.55 3.72
N GLY A 71 -8.48 -2.21 3.37
CA GLY A 71 -9.47 -1.73 4.35
C GLY A 71 -9.14 -0.35 4.90
N LEU A 72 -8.42 0.48 4.13
CA LEU A 72 -8.10 1.87 4.49
C LEU A 72 -9.24 2.77 4.00
N ASP A 73 -10.38 2.68 4.67
CA ASP A 73 -11.56 3.48 4.41
C ASP A 73 -11.27 4.98 4.62
N TRP A 74 -11.74 5.82 3.70
CA TRP A 74 -11.63 7.28 3.81
C TRP A 74 -13.01 7.90 4.04
N ASP A 75 -13.02 8.92 4.91
CA ASP A 75 -14.26 9.61 5.32
C ASP A 75 -14.69 10.65 4.31
N GLU A 76 -13.72 11.28 3.64
CA GLU A 76 -13.93 12.27 2.59
C GLU A 76 -12.97 11.99 1.43
N GLY A 77 -13.49 12.04 0.20
CA GLY A 77 -12.66 11.78 -0.98
C GLY A 77 -13.46 11.35 -2.19
N PRO A 78 -12.79 10.94 -3.28
CA PRO A 78 -13.43 10.41 -4.47
C PRO A 78 -14.31 9.21 -4.15
N GLY A 79 -15.52 9.18 -4.71
CA GLY A 79 -16.51 8.13 -4.51
C GLY A 79 -17.31 8.23 -3.21
N THR A 80 -16.70 8.75 -2.13
CA THR A 80 -17.38 8.96 -0.84
C THR A 80 -18.01 10.37 -0.75
N GLY A 81 -17.39 11.36 -1.41
CA GLY A 81 -17.81 12.75 -1.28
C GLY A 81 -17.32 13.38 0.03
N GLY A 82 -18.08 14.36 0.53
CA GLY A 82 -17.79 15.10 1.76
C GLY A 82 -17.98 16.60 1.63
N ALA A 83 -17.81 17.33 2.74
CA ALA A 83 -18.11 18.78 2.79
C ALA A 83 -17.10 19.67 2.06
N HIS A 84 -15.90 19.14 1.73
CA HIS A 84 -14.77 19.93 1.23
C HIS A 84 -14.43 19.63 -0.25
N GLY A 85 -15.32 18.91 -0.95
CA GLY A 85 -15.11 18.57 -2.37
C GLY A 85 -14.97 19.79 -3.29
N PRO A 86 -14.57 19.56 -4.55
CA PRO A 86 -14.12 18.28 -5.12
C PRO A 86 -12.76 17.82 -4.56
N TYR A 87 -12.42 16.51 -4.74
CA TYR A 87 -11.21 15.92 -4.19
C TYR A 87 -10.15 15.57 -5.24
N LEU A 88 -10.38 15.93 -6.51
CA LEU A 88 -9.36 15.97 -7.55
C LEU A 88 -8.84 17.42 -7.66
N GLN A 89 -7.53 17.60 -7.61
CA GLN A 89 -6.94 18.96 -7.60
C GLN A 89 -7.20 19.74 -8.89
N THR A 90 -7.26 19.08 -10.04
CA THR A 90 -7.60 19.73 -11.32
C THR A 90 -8.98 20.37 -11.30
N GLU A 91 -9.96 19.81 -10.58
CA GLU A 91 -11.33 20.36 -10.43
C GLU A 91 -11.37 21.57 -9.50
N ARG A 92 -10.32 21.83 -8.72
CA ARG A 92 -10.19 22.92 -7.74
C ARG A 92 -9.43 24.14 -8.28
N ARG A 93 -9.11 24.16 -9.55
CA ARG A 93 -8.26 25.18 -10.17
C ARG A 93 -8.74 26.61 -9.87
N GLU A 94 -10.04 26.88 -9.99
CA GLU A 94 -10.60 28.23 -9.76
C GLU A 94 -10.49 28.64 -8.28
N LEU A 95 -10.64 27.69 -7.34
CA LEU A 95 -10.40 27.94 -5.92
C LEU A 95 -8.94 28.33 -5.67
N HIS A 96 -7.99 27.62 -6.28
CA HIS A 96 -6.57 27.93 -6.16
C HIS A 96 -6.24 29.32 -6.74
N LEU A 97 -6.80 29.67 -7.89
CA LEU A 97 -6.59 30.97 -8.51
C LEU A 97 -7.24 32.12 -7.73
N ASP A 98 -8.40 31.89 -7.11
CA ASP A 98 -9.02 32.88 -6.25
C ASP A 98 -8.14 33.19 -5.03
N VAL A 99 -7.65 32.14 -4.36
CA VAL A 99 -6.71 32.31 -3.23
C VAL A 99 -5.42 32.98 -3.68
N ALA A 100 -4.89 32.66 -4.86
CA ALA A 100 -3.70 33.34 -5.40
C ALA A 100 -3.94 34.83 -5.62
N ARG A 101 -5.12 35.25 -6.13
CA ARG A 101 -5.48 36.68 -6.27
C ARG A 101 -5.53 37.38 -4.91
N ARG A 102 -6.12 36.76 -3.90
CA ARG A 102 -6.15 37.29 -2.52
C ARG A 102 -4.74 37.43 -1.93
N LEU A 103 -3.87 36.44 -2.12
CA LEU A 103 -2.48 36.48 -1.69
C LEU A 103 -1.70 37.61 -2.40
N LEU A 104 -1.95 37.81 -3.70
CA LEU A 104 -1.32 38.91 -4.46
C LEU A 104 -1.81 40.27 -3.96
N ALA A 105 -3.11 40.44 -3.76
CA ALA A 105 -3.70 41.67 -3.22
C ALA A 105 -3.19 42.02 -1.81
N ALA A 106 -2.88 41.00 -1.00
CA ALA A 106 -2.28 41.15 0.33
C ALA A 106 -0.78 41.41 0.32
N GLY A 107 -0.11 41.38 -0.85
CA GLY A 107 1.33 41.60 -0.98
C GLY A 107 2.19 40.38 -0.59
N GLU A 108 1.57 39.22 -0.35
CA GLU A 108 2.26 37.97 -0.06
C GLU A 108 2.95 37.39 -1.32
N LEU A 109 2.35 37.63 -2.49
CA LEU A 109 2.92 37.29 -3.79
C LEU A 109 3.41 38.53 -4.51
N TYR A 110 4.32 38.30 -5.44
CA TYR A 110 4.75 39.31 -6.39
C TYR A 110 4.87 38.73 -7.81
N GLU A 111 4.78 39.61 -8.79
CA GLU A 111 4.96 39.26 -10.20
C GLU A 111 6.41 39.11 -10.56
N SER A 112 6.75 37.99 -11.20
CA SER A 112 8.08 37.71 -11.69
C SER A 112 8.04 37.48 -13.20
N PHE A 113 8.83 38.26 -13.93
CA PHE A 113 8.90 38.20 -15.39
C PHE A 113 10.16 37.49 -15.88
N SER A 114 11.08 37.14 -15.01
CA SER A 114 12.32 36.43 -15.37
C SER A 114 12.03 35.05 -15.97
N THR A 115 12.64 34.80 -17.14
CA THR A 115 12.63 33.42 -17.71
C THR A 115 13.78 32.59 -17.10
N PRO A 116 13.72 31.25 -17.22
CA PRO A 116 14.81 30.39 -16.78
C PRO A 116 16.16 30.76 -17.39
N GLU A 117 16.17 31.15 -18.66
CA GLU A 117 17.36 31.55 -19.40
C GLU A 117 17.97 32.84 -18.83
N GLU A 118 17.15 33.87 -18.60
CA GLU A 118 17.56 35.13 -17.97
C GLU A 118 18.13 34.92 -16.57
N VAL A 119 17.53 34.00 -15.79
CA VAL A 119 18.05 33.63 -14.46
C VAL A 119 19.41 32.97 -14.58
N ALA A 120 19.57 31.99 -15.49
CA ALA A 120 20.83 31.30 -15.72
C ALA A 120 21.94 32.28 -16.16
N GLU A 121 21.63 33.21 -17.04
CA GLU A 121 22.58 34.26 -17.46
C GLU A 121 23.01 35.19 -16.31
N ARG A 122 22.06 35.62 -15.44
CA ARG A 122 22.40 36.43 -14.27
C ARG A 122 23.32 35.70 -13.31
N ARG A 123 23.04 34.40 -13.05
CA ARG A 123 23.84 33.52 -12.21
C ARG A 123 25.26 33.41 -12.78
N THR A 124 25.39 33.14 -14.09
CA THR A 124 26.68 33.05 -14.77
C THR A 124 27.47 34.35 -14.69
N ARG A 125 26.83 35.50 -14.94
CA ARG A 125 27.47 36.82 -14.80
C ARG A 125 27.95 37.11 -13.37
N ALA A 126 27.24 36.58 -12.37
CA ALA A 126 27.63 36.70 -10.96
C ALA A 126 28.69 35.66 -10.53
N GLY A 127 29.22 34.85 -11.45
CA GLY A 127 30.17 33.78 -11.13
C GLY A 127 29.59 32.61 -10.35
N GLN A 128 28.27 32.43 -10.42
CA GLN A 128 27.50 31.38 -9.72
C GLN A 128 27.12 30.25 -10.68
N ASP A 129 26.82 29.07 -10.13
CA ASP A 129 26.29 27.96 -10.93
C ASP A 129 24.88 28.31 -11.46
N PRO A 130 24.66 28.31 -12.80
CA PRO A 130 23.38 28.63 -13.40
C PRO A 130 22.25 27.66 -12.97
N ARG A 131 22.61 26.46 -12.48
CA ARG A 131 21.64 25.44 -11.98
C ARG A 131 21.10 25.76 -10.59
N LEU A 132 21.60 26.76 -9.88
CA LEU A 132 21.06 27.17 -8.56
C LEU A 132 19.62 27.68 -8.63
N GLY A 133 19.09 27.90 -9.84
CA GLY A 133 17.72 28.35 -10.04
C GLY A 133 17.53 29.82 -9.68
N TYR A 134 16.28 30.19 -9.41
CA TYR A 134 15.85 31.57 -9.25
C TYR A 134 16.63 32.32 -8.16
N ASP A 135 17.01 33.56 -8.48
CA ASP A 135 17.86 34.43 -7.68
C ASP A 135 17.12 35.51 -6.89
N ASN A 136 15.79 35.45 -6.85
CA ASN A 136 14.88 36.40 -6.22
C ASN A 136 14.99 37.84 -6.80
N ALA A 137 15.53 38.01 -7.99
CA ALA A 137 15.81 39.34 -8.57
C ALA A 137 14.54 40.19 -8.74
N ASP A 138 13.39 39.54 -9.11
CA ASP A 138 12.16 40.29 -9.38
C ASP A 138 11.44 40.75 -8.11
N ARG A 139 11.95 40.45 -6.89
CA ARG A 139 11.33 40.90 -5.63
C ARG A 139 11.17 42.42 -5.53
N HIS A 140 12.02 43.15 -6.20
CA HIS A 140 12.14 44.61 -6.14
C HIS A 140 11.84 45.30 -7.47
N THR A 141 11.30 44.58 -8.47
CA THR A 141 10.94 45.14 -9.77
C THR A 141 9.87 46.22 -9.58
N SER A 142 10.18 47.42 -10.06
CA SER A 142 9.29 48.60 -9.97
C SER A 142 8.03 48.44 -10.84
N GLU A 143 6.97 49.13 -10.50
CA GLU A 143 5.72 49.13 -11.30
C GLU A 143 5.95 49.62 -12.75
N ARG A 144 6.95 50.53 -12.94
CA ARG A 144 7.36 50.99 -14.28
C ARG A 144 7.97 49.83 -15.10
N GLU A 145 8.84 49.03 -14.49
CA GLU A 145 9.45 47.91 -15.18
C GLU A 145 8.43 46.80 -15.44
N LYS A 146 7.55 46.49 -14.47
CA LYS A 146 6.44 45.60 -14.70
C LYS A 146 5.53 46.01 -15.84
N ALA A 147 5.21 47.30 -15.91
CA ALA A 147 4.44 47.87 -17.02
C ALA A 147 5.13 47.70 -18.36
N ALA A 148 6.45 47.93 -18.41
CA ALA A 148 7.25 47.73 -19.61
C ALA A 148 7.29 46.25 -20.06
N HIS A 149 7.41 45.31 -19.12
CA HIS A 149 7.33 43.90 -19.44
C HIS A 149 5.97 43.50 -20.00
N ARG A 150 4.88 44.00 -19.40
CA ARG A 150 3.51 43.76 -19.92
C ARG A 150 3.31 44.38 -21.31
N ALA A 151 3.80 45.60 -21.55
CA ALA A 151 3.75 46.24 -22.86
C ALA A 151 4.55 45.46 -23.93
N ALA A 152 5.60 44.75 -23.53
CA ALA A 152 6.35 43.82 -24.37
C ALA A 152 5.66 42.45 -24.53
N GLY A 153 4.43 42.29 -24.09
CA GLY A 153 3.65 41.03 -24.19
C GLY A 153 4.06 39.92 -23.22
N ARG A 154 4.93 40.20 -22.25
CA ARG A 154 5.35 39.22 -21.25
C ARG A 154 4.27 39.02 -20.19
N ARG A 155 4.03 37.77 -19.83
CA ARG A 155 3.12 37.40 -18.76
C ARG A 155 3.91 37.04 -17.51
N PRO A 156 3.56 37.56 -16.33
CA PRO A 156 4.26 37.20 -15.10
C PRO A 156 3.88 35.82 -14.59
N SER A 157 4.80 35.17 -13.94
CA SER A 157 4.50 34.16 -12.92
C SER A 157 4.29 34.85 -11.57
N LEU A 158 3.48 34.25 -10.69
CA LEU A 158 3.34 34.72 -9.31
C LEU A 158 4.22 33.92 -8.39
N ARG A 159 5.06 34.61 -7.64
CA ARG A 159 5.99 33.99 -6.67
C ARG A 159 5.62 34.40 -5.25
N LEU A 160 5.74 33.43 -4.33
CA LEU A 160 5.61 33.68 -2.90
C LEU A 160 6.92 34.27 -2.36
N ARG A 161 6.84 35.36 -1.61
CA ARG A 161 7.98 35.93 -0.91
C ARG A 161 8.33 35.09 0.32
N LEU A 162 9.49 34.45 0.30
CA LEU A 162 10.00 33.72 1.47
C LEU A 162 10.63 34.67 2.49
N PRO A 163 10.59 34.35 3.79
CA PRO A 163 11.35 35.06 4.81
C PRO A 163 12.87 35.00 4.53
N ASP A 164 13.58 36.07 4.86
CA ASP A 164 15.04 36.14 4.64
C ASP A 164 15.84 35.44 5.76
N GLY A 165 15.20 35.09 6.89
CA GLY A 165 15.80 34.42 8.05
C GLY A 165 15.81 32.89 7.96
N GLU A 166 16.26 32.29 9.04
CA GLU A 166 16.17 30.83 9.23
C GLU A 166 14.72 30.40 9.38
N THR A 167 14.44 29.18 8.91
CA THR A 167 13.13 28.52 9.13
C THR A 167 13.30 27.39 10.11
N VAL A 168 12.72 27.52 11.29
CA VAL A 168 12.67 26.45 12.31
C VAL A 168 11.34 25.73 12.17
N PHE A 169 11.39 24.42 12.22
CA PHE A 169 10.25 23.53 12.02
C PHE A 169 10.31 22.32 12.95
N ASP A 170 9.23 22.05 13.67
CA ASP A 170 9.09 20.87 14.53
C ASP A 170 8.38 19.75 13.75
N ASP A 171 9.16 18.75 13.32
CA ASP A 171 8.66 17.58 12.61
C ASP A 171 8.23 16.50 13.61
N LEU A 172 7.01 15.99 13.48
CA LEU A 172 6.45 15.00 14.41
C LEU A 172 7.28 13.71 14.53
N ALA A 173 8.01 13.32 13.48
CA ALA A 173 8.83 12.11 13.47
C ALA A 173 10.33 12.39 13.71
N ARG A 174 10.81 13.60 13.39
CA ARG A 174 12.24 13.93 13.37
C ARG A 174 12.63 14.97 14.44
N GLY A 175 11.64 15.60 15.10
CA GLY A 175 11.88 16.71 16.01
C GLY A 175 12.26 18.00 15.28
N GLU A 176 12.96 18.89 15.95
CA GLU A 176 13.33 20.19 15.41
C GLU A 176 14.30 20.10 14.26
N ILE A 177 13.97 20.80 13.16
CA ILE A 177 14.77 20.93 11.95
C ILE A 177 14.94 22.42 11.65
N VAL A 178 16.19 22.83 11.43
CA VAL A 178 16.53 24.22 11.10
C VAL A 178 17.00 24.29 9.64
N PHE A 179 16.34 25.12 8.84
CA PHE A 179 16.75 25.46 7.49
C PHE A 179 17.43 26.83 7.50
N LYS A 180 18.67 26.88 7.03
CA LYS A 180 19.46 28.11 6.99
C LYS A 180 18.79 29.17 6.10
N ALA A 181 19.04 30.43 6.42
CA ALA A 181 18.65 31.55 5.59
C ALA A 181 19.13 31.36 4.14
N GLY A 182 18.28 31.68 3.18
CA GLY A 182 18.58 31.53 1.75
C GLY A 182 18.67 30.08 1.22
N SER A 183 18.31 29.07 2.03
CA SER A 183 18.31 27.65 1.62
C SER A 183 17.28 27.33 0.53
N ALA A 184 16.30 28.21 0.31
CA ALA A 184 15.26 28.08 -0.71
C ALA A 184 15.02 29.41 -1.43
N ALA A 185 14.84 29.34 -2.74
CA ALA A 185 14.40 30.49 -3.54
C ALA A 185 12.86 30.60 -3.51
N ASP A 186 12.35 31.80 -3.81
CA ASP A 186 10.92 32.09 -3.88
C ASP A 186 10.21 31.18 -4.89
N PRO A 187 9.26 30.34 -4.46
CA PRO A 187 8.61 29.40 -5.35
C PRO A 187 7.60 30.09 -6.27
N VAL A 188 7.47 29.57 -7.48
CA VAL A 188 6.33 29.92 -8.35
C VAL A 188 5.09 29.24 -7.82
N LEU A 189 4.06 30.02 -7.47
CA LEU A 189 2.75 29.50 -7.09
C LEU A 189 1.79 29.44 -8.27
N VAL A 190 1.86 30.43 -9.18
CA VAL A 190 1.12 30.42 -10.45
C VAL A 190 2.09 30.69 -11.59
N ARG A 191 2.10 29.81 -12.59
CA ARG A 191 2.93 29.92 -13.78
C ARG A 191 2.45 31.06 -14.70
N ALA A 192 3.31 31.57 -15.58
CA ALA A 192 2.97 32.60 -16.56
C ALA A 192 1.81 32.19 -17.50
N ASN A 193 1.53 30.90 -17.66
CA ASN A 193 0.37 30.39 -18.40
C ASN A 193 -0.92 30.37 -17.58
N GLY A 194 -0.93 30.90 -16.35
CA GLY A 194 -2.07 30.92 -15.45
C GLY A 194 -2.37 29.61 -14.74
N ARG A 195 -1.48 28.60 -14.79
CA ARG A 195 -1.69 27.33 -14.08
C ARG A 195 -1.12 27.38 -12.67
N PRO A 196 -1.90 27.00 -11.64
CA PRO A 196 -1.38 26.78 -10.29
C PRO A 196 -0.29 25.72 -10.28
N THR A 197 0.65 25.84 -9.35
CA THR A 197 1.66 24.79 -9.08
C THR A 197 1.26 23.98 -7.84
N PHE A 198 1.90 22.84 -7.65
CA PHE A 198 1.79 22.05 -6.41
C PHE A 198 2.08 22.90 -5.15
N ALA A 199 3.02 23.85 -5.24
CA ALA A 199 3.39 24.72 -4.12
C ALA A 199 2.25 25.66 -3.66
N LEU A 200 1.26 25.90 -4.50
CA LEU A 200 0.02 26.60 -4.13
C LEU A 200 -1.09 25.60 -3.77
N ALA A 201 -1.35 24.64 -4.67
CA ALA A 201 -2.52 23.77 -4.58
C ALA A 201 -2.54 22.95 -3.26
N GLY A 202 -1.40 22.32 -2.90
CA GLY A 202 -1.31 21.52 -1.67
C GLY A 202 -1.68 22.33 -0.40
N PRO A 203 -0.97 23.44 -0.09
CA PRO A 203 -1.28 24.25 1.08
C PRO A 203 -2.69 24.86 1.08
N VAL A 204 -3.21 25.28 -0.07
CA VAL A 204 -4.57 25.81 -0.19
C VAL A 204 -5.61 24.74 0.11
N ASP A 205 -5.43 23.55 -0.45
CA ASP A 205 -6.35 22.44 -0.21
C ASP A 205 -6.30 21.97 1.24
N ASP A 206 -5.11 21.85 1.82
CA ASP A 206 -4.97 21.52 3.25
C ASP A 206 -5.70 22.52 4.13
N ALA A 207 -5.60 23.84 3.82
CA ALA A 207 -6.28 24.90 4.55
C ALA A 207 -7.81 24.81 4.39
N LEU A 208 -8.30 24.68 3.15
CA LEU A 208 -9.73 24.65 2.85
C LEU A 208 -10.41 23.35 3.31
N MET A 209 -9.66 22.23 3.35
CA MET A 209 -10.14 20.95 3.88
C MET A 209 -9.94 20.81 5.39
N GLY A 210 -9.36 21.81 6.06
CA GLY A 210 -9.11 21.81 7.48
C GLY A 210 -8.14 20.72 7.95
N ILE A 211 -7.17 20.37 7.13
CA ILE A 211 -6.17 19.35 7.46
C ILE A 211 -5.32 19.81 8.64
N THR A 212 -5.19 18.96 9.64
CA THR A 212 -4.44 19.25 10.87
C THR A 212 -3.10 18.50 10.93
N HIS A 213 -3.01 17.34 10.27
CA HIS A 213 -1.82 16.48 10.28
C HIS A 213 -1.60 15.89 8.88
N ASN A 214 -0.32 15.82 8.45
CA ASN A 214 0.06 15.23 7.18
C ASN A 214 1.36 14.43 7.34
N ILE A 215 1.26 13.10 7.24
CA ILE A 215 2.42 12.20 7.24
C ILE A 215 2.79 11.91 5.79
N ARG A 216 4.02 12.22 5.40
CA ARG A 216 4.49 12.13 4.01
C ARG A 216 5.93 11.66 3.89
N GLY A 217 6.38 11.35 2.69
CA GLY A 217 7.75 10.91 2.45
C GLY A 217 8.78 12.02 2.67
N ASP A 218 9.97 11.67 3.13
CA ASP A 218 11.06 12.60 3.42
C ASP A 218 11.66 13.29 2.16
N ALA A 219 11.33 12.80 0.97
CA ALA A 219 11.59 13.52 -0.28
C ALA A 219 10.91 14.91 -0.32
N MET A 220 9.86 15.13 0.50
CA MET A 220 9.17 16.41 0.62
C MET A 220 9.84 17.37 1.63
N LEU A 221 10.80 16.88 2.43
CA LEU A 221 11.46 17.68 3.46
C LEU A 221 12.15 18.97 2.93
N PRO A 222 12.85 18.95 1.79
CA PRO A 222 13.44 20.18 1.22
C PRO A 222 12.41 21.25 0.81
N LEU A 223 11.14 20.90 0.69
CA LEU A 223 10.07 21.83 0.33
C LEU A 223 9.43 22.52 1.55
N VAL A 224 9.75 22.07 2.76
CA VAL A 224 9.16 22.58 4.01
C VAL A 224 9.27 24.09 4.16
N PRO A 225 10.42 24.77 3.91
CA PRO A 225 10.50 26.24 4.04
C PRO A 225 9.46 26.97 3.16
N ARG A 226 9.27 26.49 1.92
CA ARG A 226 8.32 27.05 0.96
C ARG A 226 6.88 26.81 1.38
N GLN A 227 6.58 25.63 1.87
CA GLN A 227 5.24 25.26 2.32
C GLN A 227 4.84 25.98 3.61
N LEU A 228 5.76 26.08 4.59
CA LEU A 228 5.51 26.84 5.82
C LEU A 228 5.22 28.31 5.50
N ALA A 229 5.99 28.91 4.58
CA ALA A 229 5.73 30.27 4.13
C ALA A 229 4.35 30.41 3.47
N ALA A 230 3.95 29.41 2.65
CA ALA A 230 2.62 29.39 2.04
C ALA A 230 1.51 29.27 3.09
N TYR A 231 1.59 28.34 4.04
CA TYR A 231 0.59 28.23 5.11
C TYR A 231 0.48 29.51 5.94
N ARG A 232 1.62 30.11 6.31
CA ARG A 232 1.61 31.38 7.07
C ARG A 232 1.02 32.54 6.26
N ALA A 233 1.25 32.58 4.94
CA ALA A 233 0.60 33.56 4.07
C ALA A 233 -0.93 33.33 4.01
N LEU A 234 -1.36 32.06 3.96
CA LEU A 234 -2.78 31.70 4.01
C LEU A 234 -3.43 32.04 5.37
N GLU A 235 -2.70 31.92 6.49
CA GLU A 235 -3.16 32.39 7.79
C GLU A 235 -3.36 33.92 7.81
N ARG A 236 -2.39 34.68 7.28
CA ARG A 236 -2.48 36.15 7.23
C ARG A 236 -3.68 36.67 6.43
N ILE A 237 -4.08 35.96 5.39
CA ILE A 237 -5.29 36.32 4.61
C ILE A 237 -6.57 35.61 5.10
N GLY A 238 -6.52 34.91 6.24
CA GLY A 238 -7.66 34.26 6.87
C GLY A 238 -8.23 33.06 6.11
N VAL A 239 -7.43 32.38 5.28
CA VAL A 239 -7.79 31.13 4.58
C VAL A 239 -7.44 29.91 5.42
N ALA A 240 -6.23 29.88 5.99
CA ALA A 240 -5.83 28.84 6.92
C ALA A 240 -6.14 29.25 8.37
N ARG A 241 -6.52 28.28 9.22
CA ARG A 241 -6.69 28.50 10.66
C ARG A 241 -5.37 28.29 11.42
N ALA A 242 -4.58 27.34 10.95
CA ALA A 242 -3.27 26.98 11.50
C ALA A 242 -2.45 26.22 10.45
N VAL A 243 -1.14 26.21 10.64
CA VAL A 243 -0.23 25.35 9.88
C VAL A 243 -0.45 23.90 10.30
N PRO A 244 -0.68 22.96 9.37
CA PRO A 244 -0.77 21.54 9.69
C PRO A 244 0.52 21.03 10.36
N ARG A 245 0.39 20.11 11.29
CA ARG A 245 1.53 19.38 11.85
C ARG A 245 2.01 18.36 10.82
N LEU A 246 3.29 18.40 10.46
CA LEU A 246 3.86 17.55 9.44
C LEU A 246 4.76 16.48 10.06
N ALA A 247 4.79 15.30 9.43
CA ALA A 247 5.75 14.25 9.73
C ALA A 247 6.42 13.76 8.44
N HIS A 248 7.73 13.77 8.41
CA HIS A 248 8.50 13.27 7.26
C HIS A 248 9.12 11.91 7.59
N VAL A 249 8.65 10.89 6.90
CA VAL A 249 9.08 9.51 7.12
C VAL A 249 9.96 9.02 5.97
N PRO A 250 11.00 8.22 6.26
CA PRO A 250 11.97 7.78 5.25
C PRO A 250 11.32 6.97 4.14
N MET A 251 11.94 6.97 2.97
CA MET A 251 11.53 6.09 1.88
C MET A 251 11.75 4.61 2.21
N VAL A 252 11.11 3.72 1.44
CA VAL A 252 11.37 2.27 1.49
C VAL A 252 12.46 1.94 0.47
N LEU A 253 13.44 1.16 0.90
CA LEU A 253 14.51 0.67 0.04
C LEU A 253 14.22 -0.75 -0.42
N ALA A 254 14.62 -1.08 -1.63
CA ALA A 254 14.70 -2.44 -2.13
C ALA A 254 15.77 -3.24 -1.35
N SER A 255 15.81 -4.56 -1.53
CA SER A 255 16.81 -5.43 -0.90
C SER A 255 18.25 -5.03 -1.22
N ASN A 256 18.50 -4.49 -2.41
CA ASN A 256 19.80 -3.97 -2.87
C ASN A 256 20.11 -2.53 -2.39
N ALA A 257 19.35 -2.00 -1.44
CA ALA A 257 19.46 -0.66 -0.87
C ALA A 257 19.19 0.51 -1.84
N LYS A 258 18.69 0.27 -3.05
CA LYS A 258 18.16 1.32 -3.93
C LYS A 258 16.76 1.74 -3.48
N ILE A 259 16.35 2.96 -3.83
CA ILE A 259 15.00 3.43 -3.59
C ILE A 259 14.02 2.54 -4.36
N LEU A 260 13.01 2.03 -3.65
CA LEU A 260 11.99 1.18 -4.23
C LEU A 260 11.06 2.02 -5.13
N ASN A 261 11.05 1.74 -6.43
CA ASN A 261 10.27 2.47 -7.43
C ASN A 261 9.37 1.51 -8.22
N SER A 262 8.05 1.69 -8.13
CA SER A 262 7.07 0.82 -8.80
C SER A 262 7.11 0.88 -10.34
N GLN A 263 7.72 1.88 -10.93
CA GLN A 263 7.91 1.94 -12.39
C GLN A 263 9.06 1.05 -12.89
N GLN A 264 9.99 0.69 -12.01
CA GLN A 264 11.22 -0.03 -12.37
C GLN A 264 11.36 -1.38 -11.67
N ASP A 265 10.65 -1.58 -10.57
CA ASP A 265 10.76 -2.77 -9.73
C ASP A 265 9.36 -3.34 -9.44
N PRO A 266 8.99 -4.49 -10.03
CA PRO A 266 7.71 -5.15 -9.75
C PRO A 266 7.48 -5.44 -8.26
N ALA A 267 8.55 -5.67 -7.49
CA ALA A 267 8.46 -5.87 -6.04
C ALA A 267 8.01 -4.61 -5.27
N ALA A 268 7.98 -3.46 -5.93
CA ALA A 268 7.45 -2.24 -5.34
C ALA A 268 5.92 -2.12 -5.45
N ASP A 269 5.28 -2.83 -6.37
CA ASP A 269 3.83 -2.75 -6.62
C ASP A 269 3.04 -3.44 -5.51
N ALA A 270 2.26 -2.68 -4.76
CA ALA A 270 1.45 -3.22 -3.67
C ALA A 270 0.35 -4.18 -4.15
N LEU A 271 -0.25 -3.91 -5.31
CA LEU A 271 -1.30 -4.77 -5.88
C LEU A 271 -0.76 -6.12 -6.37
N GLY A 272 0.51 -6.18 -6.79
CA GLY A 272 1.16 -7.45 -7.14
C GLY A 272 1.18 -8.45 -5.99
N TYR A 273 1.26 -7.98 -4.74
CA TYR A 273 1.17 -8.85 -3.56
C TYR A 273 -0.26 -9.33 -3.30
N ARG A 274 -1.27 -8.49 -3.53
CA ARG A 274 -2.68 -8.91 -3.50
C ARG A 274 -2.93 -10.04 -4.51
N ASP A 275 -2.48 -9.83 -5.73
CA ASP A 275 -2.66 -10.79 -6.83
C ASP A 275 -1.87 -12.10 -6.58
N ALA A 276 -0.79 -12.03 -5.81
CA ALA A 276 -0.06 -13.18 -5.29
C ALA A 276 -0.73 -13.84 -4.06
N GLY A 277 -1.86 -13.31 -3.58
CA GLY A 277 -2.65 -13.87 -2.49
C GLY A 277 -2.17 -13.51 -1.07
N VAL A 278 -1.38 -12.45 -0.92
CA VAL A 278 -1.02 -11.91 0.40
C VAL A 278 -2.26 -11.28 1.04
N GLN A 279 -2.49 -11.56 2.32
CA GLN A 279 -3.63 -11.04 3.05
C GLN A 279 -3.51 -9.53 3.29
N ALA A 280 -4.63 -8.80 3.19
CA ALA A 280 -4.69 -7.37 3.46
C ALA A 280 -4.15 -7.00 4.85
N ARG A 281 -4.55 -7.75 5.89
CA ARG A 281 -4.07 -7.56 7.28
C ARG A 281 -2.56 -7.71 7.40
N THR A 282 -1.97 -8.66 6.67
CA THR A 282 -0.52 -8.88 6.61
C THR A 282 0.17 -7.67 5.99
N MET A 283 -0.36 -7.17 4.87
CA MET A 283 0.24 -6.04 4.19
C MET A 283 0.18 -4.76 5.04
N VAL A 284 -0.93 -4.48 5.72
CA VAL A 284 -1.04 -3.34 6.67
C VAL A 284 -0.02 -3.47 7.79
N ASN A 285 0.07 -4.64 8.43
CA ASN A 285 1.06 -4.89 9.48
C ASN A 285 2.50 -4.72 8.95
N TYR A 286 2.81 -5.32 7.80
CA TYR A 286 4.13 -5.26 7.21
C TYR A 286 4.56 -3.82 6.88
N LEU A 287 3.69 -3.06 6.20
CA LEU A 287 3.95 -1.66 5.85
C LEU A 287 4.14 -0.78 7.08
N ALA A 288 3.32 -0.96 8.11
CA ALA A 288 3.50 -0.25 9.37
C ALA A 288 4.85 -0.59 10.01
N ALA A 289 5.22 -1.87 10.08
CA ALA A 289 6.44 -2.36 10.71
C ALA A 289 7.74 -1.99 9.95
N LEU A 290 7.67 -1.54 8.69
CA LEU A 290 8.84 -1.07 7.93
C LEU A 290 9.48 0.19 8.54
N GLY A 291 8.72 0.99 9.28
CA GLY A 291 9.24 2.22 9.89
C GLY A 291 8.77 2.45 11.32
N TRP A 292 7.83 1.67 11.83
CA TRP A 292 7.24 1.84 13.14
C TRP A 292 7.28 0.52 13.92
N SER A 293 7.25 0.59 15.24
CA SER A 293 7.20 -0.58 16.11
C SER A 293 6.08 -0.43 17.12
N HIS A 294 5.24 -1.46 17.22
CA HIS A 294 4.14 -1.48 18.19
C HIS A 294 4.67 -1.37 19.62
N PRO A 295 4.05 -0.55 20.51
CA PRO A 295 4.56 -0.30 21.86
C PRO A 295 4.60 -1.55 22.75
N THR A 296 3.63 -2.44 22.62
CA THR A 296 3.45 -3.61 23.51
C THR A 296 3.41 -4.95 22.79
N ARG A 297 3.22 -4.96 21.46
CA ARG A 297 3.24 -6.16 20.63
C ARG A 297 4.61 -6.31 19.97
N GLY A 298 4.97 -7.53 19.65
CA GLY A 298 6.12 -7.79 18.80
C GLY A 298 5.90 -7.33 17.35
N GLY A 299 6.43 -8.05 16.39
CA GLY A 299 6.29 -7.72 14.96
C GLY A 299 4.94 -8.08 14.34
N VAL A 300 4.04 -8.76 15.06
CA VAL A 300 2.74 -9.26 14.58
C VAL A 300 1.62 -8.50 15.30
N PHE A 301 0.79 -7.82 14.56
CA PHE A 301 -0.38 -7.07 15.07
C PHE A 301 -1.43 -6.91 13.97
N THR A 302 -2.68 -6.79 14.39
CA THR A 302 -3.83 -6.54 13.52
C THR A 302 -3.95 -5.05 13.17
N PRO A 303 -4.75 -4.67 12.14
CA PRO A 303 -5.07 -3.27 11.87
C PRO A 303 -5.70 -2.54 13.08
N ALA A 304 -6.55 -3.21 13.84
CA ALA A 304 -7.15 -2.64 15.06
C ALA A 304 -6.09 -2.36 16.15
N GLU A 305 -5.14 -3.28 16.34
CA GLU A 305 -4.03 -3.08 17.28
C GLU A 305 -3.07 -1.98 16.79
N LEU A 306 -2.83 -1.88 15.46
CA LEU A 306 -2.10 -0.76 14.89
C LEU A 306 -2.76 0.57 15.27
N VAL A 307 -4.07 0.71 15.02
CA VAL A 307 -4.83 1.91 15.36
C VAL A 307 -4.73 2.21 16.86
N ALA A 308 -4.92 1.23 17.72
CA ALA A 308 -4.86 1.42 19.18
C ALA A 308 -3.49 1.89 19.68
N GLY A 309 -2.41 1.45 19.03
CA GLY A 309 -1.04 1.74 19.48
C GLY A 309 -0.28 2.79 18.66
N PHE A 310 -0.89 3.36 17.61
CA PHE A 310 -0.16 4.23 16.69
C PHE A 310 0.24 5.56 17.31
N ASP A 311 1.53 5.86 17.26
CA ASP A 311 2.11 7.16 17.58
C ASP A 311 3.16 7.50 16.52
N VAL A 312 2.95 8.59 15.79
CA VAL A 312 3.84 9.04 14.72
C VAL A 312 5.24 9.38 15.21
N ARG A 313 5.39 9.80 16.46
CA ARG A 313 6.70 10.12 17.10
C ARG A 313 7.58 8.88 17.27
N ARG A 314 7.00 7.68 17.17
CA ARG A 314 7.71 6.40 17.22
C ARG A 314 8.15 5.90 15.84
N VAL A 315 7.85 6.65 14.78
CA VAL A 315 8.33 6.32 13.44
C VAL A 315 9.84 6.57 13.36
N ARG A 316 10.56 5.55 12.91
CA ARG A 316 12.02 5.61 12.77
C ARG A 316 12.42 6.55 11.65
N THR A 317 13.51 7.28 11.85
CA THR A 317 14.06 8.21 10.85
C THR A 317 15.01 7.55 9.85
N ARG A 318 15.27 6.25 9.98
CA ARG A 318 16.07 5.47 9.05
C ARG A 318 15.18 4.70 8.08
N PRO A 319 15.56 4.60 6.79
CA PRO A 319 14.81 3.85 5.79
C PRO A 319 14.61 2.38 6.18
N GLY A 320 13.39 1.87 6.00
CA GLY A 320 13.09 0.46 6.04
C GLY A 320 13.48 -0.22 4.73
N ARG A 321 13.88 -1.50 4.78
CA ARG A 321 14.16 -2.31 3.59
C ARG A 321 13.07 -3.32 3.34
N LEU A 322 12.73 -3.52 2.08
CA LEU A 322 11.87 -4.60 1.65
C LEU A 322 12.52 -5.96 1.96
N ASP A 323 11.83 -6.78 2.72
CA ASP A 323 12.19 -8.16 3.05
C ASP A 323 10.98 -9.05 2.74
N VAL A 324 11.01 -9.68 1.56
CA VAL A 324 9.93 -10.54 1.07
C VAL A 324 9.79 -11.79 1.93
N LYS A 325 10.92 -12.33 2.46
CA LYS A 325 10.87 -13.48 3.35
C LYS A 325 10.11 -13.16 4.62
N ARG A 326 10.42 -12.03 5.25
CA ARG A 326 9.69 -11.56 6.44
C ARG A 326 8.20 -11.35 6.15
N LEU A 327 7.85 -10.80 4.98
CA LEU A 327 6.45 -10.64 4.57
C LEU A 327 5.74 -12.01 4.48
N THR A 328 6.39 -13.02 3.86
CA THR A 328 5.85 -14.37 3.73
C THR A 328 5.69 -15.06 5.10
N ASP A 329 6.69 -14.91 5.98
CA ASP A 329 6.64 -15.48 7.33
C ASP A 329 5.50 -14.83 8.15
N LEU A 330 5.31 -13.51 7.99
CA LEU A 330 4.22 -12.76 8.61
C LEU A 330 2.84 -13.19 8.07
N ASP A 331 2.73 -13.41 6.75
CA ASP A 331 1.50 -13.87 6.12
C ASP A 331 1.09 -15.25 6.63
N THR A 332 2.07 -16.16 6.73
CA THR A 332 1.85 -17.48 7.34
C THR A 332 1.39 -17.36 8.80
N THR A 333 1.93 -16.42 9.57
CA THR A 333 1.53 -16.21 10.96
C THR A 333 0.09 -15.72 11.06
N HIS A 334 -0.27 -14.69 10.31
CA HIS A 334 -1.63 -14.18 10.26
C HIS A 334 -2.64 -15.21 9.76
N LEU A 335 -2.25 -16.05 8.79
CA LEU A 335 -3.07 -17.14 8.29
C LEU A 335 -3.43 -18.13 9.41
N ARG A 336 -2.48 -18.44 10.30
CA ARG A 336 -2.69 -19.36 11.42
C ARG A 336 -3.51 -18.77 12.56
N GLU A 337 -3.57 -17.46 12.67
CA GLU A 337 -4.36 -16.74 13.68
C GLU A 337 -5.85 -16.64 13.31
N LEU A 338 -6.22 -16.84 12.02
CA LEU A 338 -7.61 -16.83 11.59
C LEU A 338 -8.41 -17.92 12.32
N THR A 339 -9.64 -17.65 12.65
CA THR A 339 -10.62 -18.70 13.01
C THR A 339 -10.90 -19.59 11.79
N ALA A 340 -11.52 -20.75 11.99
CA ALA A 340 -11.89 -21.61 10.87
C ALA A 340 -12.87 -20.93 9.90
N GLY A 341 -13.79 -20.12 10.43
CA GLY A 341 -14.74 -19.34 9.62
C GLY A 341 -14.03 -18.27 8.78
N GLU A 342 -13.23 -17.39 9.42
CA GLU A 342 -12.45 -16.37 8.71
C GLU A 342 -11.51 -16.96 7.65
N PHE A 343 -10.88 -18.11 7.95
CA PHE A 343 -10.04 -18.81 6.98
C PHE A 343 -10.85 -19.30 5.78
N THR A 344 -12.03 -19.88 6.02
CA THR A 344 -12.94 -20.32 4.94
C THR A 344 -13.37 -19.15 4.08
N GLU A 345 -13.80 -18.04 4.68
CA GLU A 345 -14.20 -16.81 3.98
C GLU A 345 -13.04 -16.24 3.14
N ALA A 346 -11.84 -16.18 3.71
CA ALA A 346 -10.66 -15.70 3.01
C ALA A 346 -10.25 -16.60 1.84
N LEU A 347 -10.57 -17.90 1.91
CA LEU A 347 -10.16 -18.88 0.90
C LEU A 347 -11.14 -18.96 -0.29
N VAL A 348 -12.43 -18.71 -0.06
CA VAL A 348 -13.48 -18.80 -1.10
C VAL A 348 -13.15 -18.01 -2.37
N PRO A 349 -12.65 -16.76 -2.32
CA PRO A 349 -12.31 -15.98 -3.51
C PRO A 349 -11.18 -16.59 -4.38
N HIS A 350 -10.40 -17.51 -3.82
CA HIS A 350 -9.29 -18.19 -4.49
C HIS A 350 -9.68 -19.53 -5.11
N LEU A 351 -10.96 -19.91 -5.01
CA LEU A 351 -11.51 -21.19 -5.50
C LEU A 351 -12.51 -20.95 -6.63
N ALA A 352 -12.70 -21.95 -7.47
CA ALA A 352 -13.85 -21.97 -8.38
C ALA A 352 -15.16 -21.91 -7.58
N PRO A 353 -16.28 -21.47 -8.18
CA PRO A 353 -17.57 -21.43 -7.49
C PRO A 353 -17.88 -22.75 -6.78
N LEU A 354 -18.26 -22.65 -5.50
CA LEU A 354 -18.53 -23.79 -4.63
C LEU A 354 -20.05 -24.00 -4.51
N ASP A 355 -20.49 -25.26 -4.64
CA ASP A 355 -21.80 -25.69 -4.18
C ASP A 355 -21.84 -25.89 -2.65
N GLY A 356 -23.01 -26.18 -2.10
CA GLY A 356 -23.18 -26.36 -0.66
C GLY A 356 -22.33 -27.48 -0.08
N ASP A 357 -22.17 -28.60 -0.81
CA ASP A 357 -21.43 -29.78 -0.34
C ASP A 357 -19.93 -29.49 -0.29
N ARG A 358 -19.41 -28.81 -1.32
CA ARG A 358 -17.99 -28.37 -1.37
C ARG A 358 -17.70 -27.32 -0.30
N LEU A 359 -18.63 -26.39 -0.06
CA LEU A 359 -18.48 -25.41 1.02
C LEU A 359 -18.49 -26.08 2.40
N ALA A 360 -19.38 -27.04 2.62
CA ALA A 360 -19.39 -27.81 3.86
C ALA A 360 -18.13 -28.64 4.07
N LEU A 361 -17.60 -29.23 2.98
CA LEU A 361 -16.33 -29.97 3.02
C LEU A 361 -15.15 -29.02 3.31
N LEU A 362 -15.12 -27.84 2.66
CA LEU A 362 -14.09 -26.79 2.91
C LEU A 362 -14.11 -26.36 4.39
N THR A 363 -15.28 -26.10 4.94
CA THR A 363 -15.44 -25.71 6.36
C THR A 363 -14.86 -26.76 7.31
N ARG A 364 -15.11 -28.05 7.03
CA ARG A 364 -14.53 -29.17 7.81
C ARG A 364 -13.02 -29.29 7.60
N ALA A 365 -12.52 -28.98 6.40
CA ALA A 365 -11.10 -29.03 6.06
C ALA A 365 -10.30 -27.83 6.58
N ALA A 366 -10.94 -26.70 6.84
CA ALA A 366 -10.33 -25.44 7.22
C ALA A 366 -9.27 -25.57 8.35
N PRO A 367 -9.51 -26.31 9.47
CA PRO A 367 -8.52 -26.45 10.52
C PRO A 367 -7.24 -27.15 10.06
N ALA A 368 -7.34 -28.16 9.19
CA ALA A 368 -6.20 -28.91 8.65
C ALA A 368 -5.42 -28.07 7.62
N LEU A 369 -6.13 -27.44 6.67
CA LEU A 369 -5.54 -26.58 5.64
C LEU A 369 -4.81 -25.40 6.28
N ARG A 370 -5.45 -24.67 7.20
CA ARG A 370 -4.88 -23.53 7.92
C ARG A 370 -3.57 -23.89 8.66
N ARG A 371 -3.55 -25.04 9.33
CA ARG A 371 -2.37 -25.49 10.07
C ARG A 371 -1.18 -25.82 9.18
N ARG A 372 -1.43 -26.24 7.95
CA ARG A 372 -0.42 -26.77 7.03
C ARG A 372 0.02 -25.78 5.98
N ALA A 373 -0.89 -24.98 5.44
CA ALA A 373 -0.59 -24.01 4.39
C ALA A 373 0.26 -22.84 4.89
N LYS A 374 1.05 -22.30 4.00
CA LYS A 374 1.88 -21.10 4.23
C LYS A 374 1.25 -19.84 3.62
N SER A 375 0.27 -20.01 2.73
CA SER A 375 -0.43 -18.91 2.07
C SER A 375 -1.83 -19.33 1.62
N LEU A 376 -2.70 -18.37 1.35
CA LEU A 376 -4.04 -18.63 0.79
C LEU A 376 -3.99 -19.38 -0.55
N PRO A 377 -3.13 -19.02 -1.54
CA PRO A 377 -3.02 -19.79 -2.78
C PRO A 377 -2.57 -21.24 -2.58
N GLU A 378 -1.71 -21.50 -1.62
CA GLU A 378 -1.32 -22.89 -1.29
C GLU A 378 -2.51 -23.65 -0.69
N ALA A 379 -3.24 -23.03 0.25
CA ALA A 379 -4.45 -23.61 0.82
C ALA A 379 -5.53 -23.84 -0.23
N ALA A 380 -5.71 -22.91 -1.18
CA ALA A 380 -6.67 -23.06 -2.27
C ALA A 380 -6.36 -24.25 -3.18
N ARG A 381 -5.10 -24.43 -3.54
CA ARG A 381 -4.67 -25.61 -4.32
C ARG A 381 -4.94 -26.90 -3.57
N ALA A 382 -4.68 -26.93 -2.26
CA ALA A 382 -4.96 -28.10 -1.44
C ALA A 382 -6.48 -28.37 -1.32
N ALA A 383 -7.29 -27.32 -1.17
CA ALA A 383 -8.74 -27.43 -1.17
C ALA A 383 -9.29 -27.91 -2.52
N ALA A 384 -8.78 -27.40 -3.63
CA ALA A 384 -9.16 -27.85 -4.97
C ALA A 384 -8.86 -29.35 -5.15
N ALA A 385 -7.67 -29.80 -4.72
CA ALA A 385 -7.33 -31.23 -4.74
C ALA A 385 -8.25 -32.09 -3.84
N LEU A 386 -8.79 -31.54 -2.76
CA LEU A 386 -9.79 -32.23 -1.93
C LEU A 386 -11.14 -32.38 -2.62
N PHE A 387 -11.50 -31.43 -3.51
CA PHE A 387 -12.77 -31.47 -4.26
C PHE A 387 -12.72 -32.35 -5.50
N ASP A 388 -11.52 -32.56 -6.07
CA ASP A 388 -11.32 -33.38 -7.25
C ASP A 388 -11.52 -34.86 -6.89
N ASP A 389 -12.40 -35.57 -7.62
CA ASP A 389 -12.63 -37.00 -7.39
C ASP A 389 -11.55 -37.88 -8.06
N GLU A 390 -10.82 -37.32 -9.03
CA GLU A 390 -9.70 -37.97 -9.71
C GLU A 390 -8.43 -37.07 -9.69
N PRO A 391 -7.74 -36.93 -8.54
CA PRO A 391 -6.56 -36.09 -8.49
C PRO A 391 -5.49 -36.56 -9.50
N ALA A 392 -4.96 -35.62 -10.27
CA ALA A 392 -3.93 -35.90 -11.26
C ALA A 392 -2.69 -36.49 -10.58
N ALA A 393 -2.44 -37.76 -10.78
CA ALA A 393 -1.19 -38.39 -10.39
C ALA A 393 -0.13 -38.02 -11.42
N THR A 394 0.94 -37.33 -11.01
CA THR A 394 2.02 -36.88 -11.90
C THR A 394 3.14 -37.92 -12.04
N GLN A 395 3.12 -38.97 -11.26
CA GLN A 395 4.10 -40.08 -11.31
C GLN A 395 3.35 -41.41 -11.33
N GLU A 396 3.89 -42.37 -12.09
CA GLU A 396 3.40 -43.74 -12.08
C GLU A 396 3.53 -44.33 -10.70
N PRO A 397 2.44 -44.77 -10.05
CA PRO A 397 2.51 -45.38 -8.74
C PRO A 397 3.07 -46.81 -8.83
N ASP A 398 3.65 -47.29 -7.75
CA ASP A 398 3.85 -48.73 -7.56
C ASP A 398 2.47 -49.39 -7.36
N PHE A 399 1.93 -49.96 -8.44
CA PHE A 399 0.59 -50.57 -8.46
C PHE A 399 0.43 -51.71 -7.44
N GLY A 400 1.49 -52.52 -7.21
CA GLY A 400 1.48 -53.58 -6.21
C GLY A 400 1.41 -53.04 -4.79
N ALA A 401 2.22 -52.00 -4.51
CA ALA A 401 2.18 -51.31 -3.22
C ALA A 401 0.86 -50.60 -2.99
N LEU A 402 0.25 -50.02 -4.06
CA LEU A 402 -1.04 -49.35 -4.00
C LEU A 402 -2.20 -50.33 -3.73
N GLN A 403 -2.18 -51.50 -4.40
CA GLN A 403 -3.14 -52.59 -4.15
C GLN A 403 -3.11 -53.08 -2.72
N ALA A 404 -1.93 -53.37 -2.19
CA ALA A 404 -1.75 -53.81 -0.81
C ALA A 404 -2.30 -52.76 0.21
N ALA A 405 -2.05 -51.48 -0.07
CA ALA A 405 -2.57 -50.42 0.77
C ALA A 405 -4.12 -50.29 0.67
N ARG A 406 -4.67 -50.46 -0.52
CA ARG A 406 -6.13 -50.43 -0.76
C ARG A 406 -6.83 -51.55 0.04
N ASP A 407 -6.27 -52.76 0.05
CA ASP A 407 -6.83 -53.94 0.78
C ASP A 407 -6.76 -53.70 2.29
N ALA A 408 -5.64 -53.17 2.79
CA ALA A 408 -5.49 -52.83 4.21
C ALA A 408 -6.46 -51.71 4.65
N LEU A 409 -6.65 -50.68 3.82
CA LEU A 409 -7.59 -49.59 4.07
C LEU A 409 -9.05 -50.07 4.04
N THR A 410 -9.39 -51.04 3.16
CA THR A 410 -10.73 -51.65 3.09
C THR A 410 -11.07 -52.42 4.34
N ALA A 411 -10.09 -53.11 4.91
CA ALA A 411 -10.27 -53.89 6.15
C ALA A 411 -10.29 -53.02 7.42
N LEU A 412 -9.98 -51.69 7.30
CA LEU A 412 -9.87 -50.83 8.45
C LEU A 412 -11.24 -50.44 9.01
N SER A 413 -11.49 -50.77 10.29
CA SER A 413 -12.67 -50.40 11.04
C SER A 413 -12.31 -50.15 12.51
N PRO A 414 -12.75 -49.03 13.12
CA PRO A 414 -13.45 -47.90 12.53
C PRO A 414 -12.50 -47.01 11.66
N TRP A 415 -13.08 -46.24 10.72
CA TRP A 415 -12.32 -45.27 9.90
C TRP A 415 -12.19 -43.95 10.66
N THR A 416 -11.15 -43.85 11.48
CA THR A 416 -10.87 -42.65 12.31
C THR A 416 -9.47 -42.16 12.09
N GLY A 417 -9.16 -40.90 12.52
CA GLY A 417 -7.81 -40.35 12.44
C GLY A 417 -6.78 -41.17 13.21
N GLU A 418 -7.20 -41.84 14.31
CA GLU A 418 -6.31 -42.68 15.12
C GLU A 418 -5.96 -43.97 14.39
N THR A 419 -6.94 -44.71 13.91
CA THR A 419 -6.74 -45.99 13.20
C THR A 419 -6.01 -45.80 11.88
N LEU A 420 -6.37 -44.74 11.11
CA LEU A 420 -5.64 -44.37 9.90
C LEU A 420 -4.20 -43.96 10.18
N SER A 421 -3.94 -43.21 11.25
CA SER A 421 -2.59 -42.80 11.63
C SER A 421 -1.75 -44.03 12.03
N ALA A 422 -2.32 -44.99 12.77
CA ALA A 422 -1.65 -46.22 13.14
C ALA A 422 -1.30 -47.08 11.90
N LEU A 423 -2.26 -47.21 10.97
CA LEU A 423 -2.06 -47.94 9.71
C LEU A 423 -0.95 -47.29 8.84
N LEU A 424 -0.99 -45.97 8.66
CA LEU A 424 -0.01 -45.24 7.86
C LEU A 424 1.40 -45.22 8.47
N LYS A 425 1.54 -45.27 9.81
CA LYS A 425 2.83 -45.20 10.50
C LYS A 425 3.50 -46.56 10.68
N GLY A 426 2.74 -47.63 10.83
CA GLY A 426 3.32 -48.94 11.17
C GLY A 426 2.65 -50.12 10.50
N GLY A 427 1.43 -49.97 9.96
CA GLY A 427 0.68 -51.05 9.31
C GLY A 427 0.92 -51.20 7.81
N LEU A 428 1.56 -50.21 7.18
CA LEU A 428 1.87 -50.22 5.74
C LEU A 428 3.36 -50.07 5.47
N ALA A 429 3.83 -50.70 4.41
CA ALA A 429 5.18 -50.48 3.89
C ALA A 429 5.33 -49.03 3.38
N LYS A 430 6.53 -48.46 3.43
CA LYS A 430 6.84 -47.09 2.99
C LYS A 430 6.40 -46.83 1.54
N ALA A 431 6.60 -47.83 0.65
CA ALA A 431 6.15 -47.77 -0.74
C ALA A 431 4.63 -47.63 -0.83
N SER A 432 3.87 -48.40 -0.06
CA SER A 432 2.42 -48.34 0.00
C SER A 432 1.90 -46.98 0.50
N VAL A 433 2.50 -46.42 1.54
CA VAL A 433 2.14 -45.06 2.03
C VAL A 433 2.42 -44.02 0.94
N THR A 434 3.52 -44.13 0.20
CA THR A 434 3.85 -43.21 -0.90
C THR A 434 2.87 -43.34 -2.05
N ALA A 435 2.47 -44.56 -2.44
CA ALA A 435 1.49 -44.79 -3.48
C ALA A 435 0.12 -44.24 -3.13
N VAL A 436 -0.37 -44.51 -1.92
CA VAL A 436 -1.65 -43.93 -1.42
C VAL A 436 -1.62 -42.41 -1.37
N ARG A 437 -0.50 -41.84 -0.93
CA ARG A 437 -0.30 -40.38 -0.91
C ARG A 437 -0.51 -39.78 -2.30
N THR A 438 0.15 -40.32 -3.30
CA THR A 438 0.02 -39.87 -4.68
C THR A 438 -1.41 -40.02 -5.20
N ALA A 439 -2.03 -41.17 -4.92
CA ALA A 439 -3.40 -41.48 -5.39
C ALA A 439 -4.48 -40.61 -4.72
N VAL A 440 -4.33 -40.29 -3.43
CA VAL A 440 -5.36 -39.59 -2.66
C VAL A 440 -5.21 -38.08 -2.66
N THR A 441 -3.96 -37.58 -2.58
CA THR A 441 -3.73 -36.13 -2.41
C THR A 441 -3.04 -35.48 -3.62
N GLY A 442 -2.57 -36.26 -4.58
CA GLY A 442 -1.66 -35.79 -5.60
C GLY A 442 -0.26 -35.44 -5.02
N PRO A 443 0.71 -35.10 -5.88
CA PRO A 443 2.11 -34.94 -5.47
C PRO A 443 2.38 -33.72 -4.57
N ALA A 444 1.61 -32.65 -4.74
CA ALA A 444 1.85 -31.38 -4.06
C ALA A 444 1.35 -31.36 -2.59
N HIS A 445 0.42 -32.24 -2.20
CA HIS A 445 -0.28 -32.18 -0.93
C HIS A 445 -0.09 -33.39 -0.03
N GLY A 446 0.97 -34.18 -0.26
CA GLY A 446 1.20 -35.42 0.47
C GLY A 446 1.33 -35.32 1.99
N HIS A 447 1.64 -34.13 2.52
CA HIS A 447 1.65 -33.85 3.96
C HIS A 447 0.22 -33.79 4.57
N LEU A 448 -0.83 -33.75 3.74
CA LEU A 448 -2.24 -33.74 4.14
C LEU A 448 -2.91 -35.12 4.01
N LEU A 449 -2.17 -36.20 3.71
CA LEU A 449 -2.76 -37.52 3.45
C LEU A 449 -3.71 -37.99 4.55
N LEU A 450 -3.32 -37.92 5.81
CA LEU A 450 -4.17 -38.32 6.93
C LEU A 450 -5.43 -37.48 7.00
N ASP A 451 -5.26 -36.14 6.90
CA ASP A 451 -6.39 -35.20 6.95
C ASP A 451 -7.37 -35.47 5.78
N PHE A 452 -6.86 -35.74 4.57
CA PHE A 452 -7.68 -36.07 3.40
C PHE A 452 -8.44 -37.38 3.56
N LEU A 453 -7.81 -38.44 4.03
CA LEU A 453 -8.46 -39.72 4.25
C LEU A 453 -9.60 -39.60 5.28
N VAL A 454 -9.37 -38.85 6.36
CA VAL A 454 -10.42 -38.58 7.38
C VAL A 454 -11.59 -37.79 6.78
N LEU A 455 -11.30 -36.72 6.00
CA LEU A 455 -12.30 -35.83 5.43
C LEU A 455 -13.12 -36.47 4.30
N LEU A 456 -12.47 -37.26 3.45
CA LEU A 456 -13.12 -37.99 2.35
C LEU A 456 -13.94 -39.19 2.82
N GLY A 457 -13.56 -39.76 3.95
CA GLY A 457 -14.16 -41.01 4.43
C GLY A 457 -13.72 -42.22 3.58
N PRO A 458 -14.22 -43.44 3.96
CA PRO A 458 -13.80 -44.66 3.28
C PRO A 458 -14.23 -44.70 1.82
N GLU A 459 -15.45 -44.29 1.51
CA GLU A 459 -16.00 -44.38 0.15
C GLU A 459 -15.23 -43.55 -0.87
N ARG A 460 -15.07 -42.23 -0.63
CA ARG A 460 -14.37 -41.36 -1.55
C ARG A 460 -12.85 -41.61 -1.52
N GLY A 461 -12.30 -41.95 -0.35
CA GLY A 461 -10.88 -42.28 -0.21
C GLY A 461 -10.47 -43.50 -1.02
N LEU A 462 -11.24 -44.58 -0.93
CA LEU A 462 -11.01 -45.81 -1.71
C LEU A 462 -11.34 -45.61 -3.18
N ARG A 463 -12.40 -44.86 -3.55
CA ARG A 463 -12.70 -44.55 -4.96
C ARG A 463 -11.52 -43.89 -5.70
N ARG A 464 -10.78 -42.97 -5.05
CA ARG A 464 -9.58 -42.36 -5.62
C ARG A 464 -8.48 -43.37 -5.90
N ILE A 465 -8.29 -44.30 -4.98
CA ILE A 465 -7.29 -45.37 -5.12
C ILE A 465 -7.68 -46.30 -6.27
N ASP A 466 -8.97 -46.69 -6.31
CA ASP A 466 -9.52 -47.57 -7.35
C ASP A 466 -9.42 -46.92 -8.74
N GLY A 467 -9.67 -45.61 -8.86
CA GLY A 467 -9.48 -44.85 -10.10
C GLY A 467 -8.06 -44.88 -10.63
N VAL A 468 -7.06 -44.83 -9.74
CA VAL A 468 -5.64 -44.97 -10.14
C VAL A 468 -5.30 -46.41 -10.52
N LEU A 469 -5.80 -47.40 -9.76
CA LEU A 469 -5.57 -48.81 -10.05
C LEU A 469 -6.20 -49.26 -11.36
N ALA A 470 -7.33 -48.66 -11.78
CA ALA A 470 -7.99 -48.95 -13.05
C ALA A 470 -7.21 -48.48 -14.27
N ARG A 471 -6.24 -47.60 -14.13
CA ARG A 471 -5.36 -47.11 -15.23
C ARG A 471 -4.27 -48.14 -15.47
N SER A 472 -4.21 -48.73 -16.66
CA SER A 472 -3.11 -49.60 -17.01
C SER A 472 -1.80 -48.80 -17.20
N THR A 473 -0.65 -49.48 -16.97
CA THR A 473 0.67 -48.89 -17.24
C THR A 473 0.79 -48.30 -18.65
N ALA A 474 0.19 -48.98 -19.65
CA ALA A 474 0.18 -48.52 -21.05
C ALA A 474 -0.66 -47.25 -21.26
N GLN A 475 -1.75 -47.07 -20.51
CA GLN A 475 -2.57 -45.88 -20.56
C GLN A 475 -1.87 -44.70 -19.84
N TRP A 476 -1.20 -44.97 -18.72
CA TRP A 476 -0.40 -44.01 -17.97
C TRP A 476 0.71 -43.36 -18.84
N HIS A 477 1.39 -44.17 -19.67
CA HIS A 477 2.42 -43.67 -20.59
C HIS A 477 1.84 -42.83 -21.73
N ARG A 478 0.64 -43.18 -22.24
CA ARG A 478 -0.03 -42.42 -23.32
C ARG A 478 -0.47 -41.00 -22.85
N ASP A 479 -1.03 -40.91 -21.66
CA ASP A 479 -1.54 -39.65 -21.07
C ASP A 479 -0.43 -38.63 -20.76
N ARG A 480 0.85 -39.06 -20.72
CA ARG A 480 2.02 -38.17 -20.53
C ARG A 480 2.63 -37.63 -21.83
N VAL A 481 2.26 -38.16 -22.96
CA VAL A 481 2.82 -37.79 -24.30
C VAL A 481 1.84 -36.86 -25.03
N ALA A 482 0.58 -36.78 -24.58
CA ALA A 482 -0.43 -35.85 -25.08
C ALA A 482 -0.44 -34.57 -24.20
#